data_c73efc0a086041c229318487b4af73d8
#
_entry.id   c73efc0a086041c229318487b4af73d8
#
_cell.length_a   1.000
_cell.length_b   1.000
_cell.length_c   1.000
_cell.angle_alpha   90.00
_cell.angle_beta   90.00
_cell.angle_gamma   90.00
#
_symmetry.space_group_name_H-M   'P 1'
#
loop_
_entity.id
_entity.type
_entity.pdbx_description
1 polymer ?
#
loop_
_entity_poly.entity_id
_entity_poly.type
_entity_poly.pdbx_seq_one_letter_code
_entity_poly.pdbx_strand_id
1 'polypeptide(L)'
;MEQSYRGVSREQAVEGLEQTAILMVRHLGVRTGLGLTANSTLGTLDREGPARVTALAAAASIGQPAMTELVQRLKRQGLVTRVDDPGDGRAALVTITDAGRALLDDQRRDRRDRLAELFTALPADEEVTLTLAMHVALPIIRRLIDDAQQSRTQTDGDIPISQLRT
;
A
#
# COMPACT_ATOMS: atom_id res chain seq x y z
N MET A 1 3.89 36.80 16.95
CA MET A 1 3.82 35.34 16.91
C MET A 1 3.74 34.78 15.47
N GLU A 2 4.10 35.59 14.46
CA GLU A 2 3.91 35.32 13.02
C GLU A 2 5.22 34.98 12.26
N GLN A 3 6.36 34.97 12.95
CA GLN A 3 7.69 34.78 12.31
C GLN A 3 8.26 33.37 12.38
N SER A 4 7.64 32.44 13.10
CA SER A 4 8.18 31.06 13.23
C SER A 4 7.74 30.08 12.13
N TYR A 5 6.73 30.39 11.31
CA TYR A 5 6.25 29.51 10.25
C TYR A 5 6.90 29.73 8.87
N ARG A 6 7.80 30.69 8.73
CA ARG A 6 8.53 30.97 7.46
C ARG A 6 9.73 30.05 7.18
N GLY A 7 9.98 29.02 8.01
CA GLY A 7 11.21 28.23 7.97
C GLY A 7 11.12 26.84 7.33
N VAL A 8 9.92 26.26 7.13
CA VAL A 8 9.81 24.92 6.52
C VAL A 8 9.48 25.02 5.05
N SER A 9 10.45 24.68 4.20
CA SER A 9 10.25 24.68 2.75
C SER A 9 9.48 23.43 2.31
N ARG A 10 8.85 23.51 1.11
CA ARG A 10 8.24 22.33 0.47
C ARG A 10 9.25 21.17 0.34
N GLU A 11 10.50 21.51 0.06
CA GLU A 11 11.61 20.58 -0.10
C GLU A 11 11.88 19.79 1.19
N GLN A 12 11.92 20.48 2.33
CA GLN A 12 12.06 19.85 3.65
C GLN A 12 10.87 18.95 4.02
N ALA A 13 9.65 19.33 3.63
CA ALA A 13 8.48 18.48 3.84
C ALA A 13 8.53 17.20 2.99
N VAL A 14 8.99 17.29 1.74
CA VAL A 14 9.18 16.14 0.85
C VAL A 14 10.26 15.20 1.40
N GLU A 15 11.41 15.76 1.80
CA GLU A 15 12.50 14.99 2.41
C GLU A 15 12.06 14.31 3.71
N GLY A 16 11.36 15.01 4.59
CA GLY A 16 10.82 14.45 5.83
C GLY A 16 9.83 13.30 5.60
N LEU A 17 8.96 13.42 4.59
CA LEU A 17 8.04 12.34 4.20
C LEU A 17 8.81 11.13 3.66
N GLU A 18 9.79 11.34 2.80
CA GLU A 18 10.64 10.27 2.26
C GLU A 18 11.38 9.52 3.36
N GLN A 19 12.07 10.26 4.24
CA GLN A 19 12.79 9.67 5.37
C GLN A 19 11.85 8.90 6.30
N THR A 20 10.67 9.45 6.61
CA THR A 20 9.67 8.77 7.44
C THR A 20 9.22 7.47 6.80
N ALA A 21 8.92 7.47 5.49
CA ALA A 21 8.52 6.27 4.76
C ALA A 21 9.61 5.18 4.80
N ILE A 22 10.86 5.56 4.56
CA ILE A 22 12.02 4.64 4.61
C ILE A 22 12.19 4.04 6.00
N LEU A 23 12.16 4.87 7.05
CA LEU A 23 12.30 4.42 8.44
C LEU A 23 11.16 3.47 8.83
N MET A 24 9.91 3.79 8.48
CA MET A 24 8.76 2.93 8.76
C MET A 24 8.85 1.58 8.08
N VAL A 25 9.22 1.53 6.79
CA VAL A 25 9.42 0.26 6.07
C VAL A 25 10.57 -0.55 6.67
N ARG A 26 11.67 0.09 7.01
CA ARG A 26 12.88 -0.58 7.53
C ARG A 26 12.69 -1.15 8.94
N HIS A 27 12.05 -0.39 9.84
CA HIS A 27 12.00 -0.73 11.26
C HIS A 27 10.67 -1.32 11.72
N LEU A 28 9.56 -0.99 11.01
CA LEU A 28 8.22 -1.49 11.30
C LEU A 28 7.71 -2.48 10.25
N GLY A 29 8.55 -2.80 9.25
CA GLY A 29 8.26 -3.82 8.26
C GLY A 29 7.95 -5.16 8.93
N VAL A 30 6.83 -5.76 8.55
CA VAL A 30 6.31 -6.97 9.21
C VAL A 30 7.21 -8.16 8.88
N ARG A 31 7.65 -8.88 9.90
CA ARG A 31 8.47 -10.10 9.79
C ARG A 31 7.59 -11.35 9.55
N THR A 32 6.63 -11.29 8.64
CA THR A 32 5.66 -12.39 8.39
C THR A 32 6.11 -13.42 7.35
N GLY A 33 7.34 -13.36 6.87
CA GLY A 33 7.79 -14.23 5.78
C GLY A 33 7.18 -13.91 4.40
N LEU A 34 6.23 -12.98 4.33
CA LEU A 34 5.72 -12.43 3.08
C LEU A 34 6.52 -11.19 2.68
N GLY A 35 6.99 -11.16 1.43
CA GLY A 35 7.63 -9.97 0.86
C GLY A 35 6.66 -8.79 0.72
N LEU A 36 7.21 -7.59 0.56
CA LEU A 36 6.45 -6.34 0.44
C LEU A 36 5.36 -6.41 -0.66
N THR A 37 5.71 -6.97 -1.82
CA THR A 37 4.78 -7.14 -2.96
C THR A 37 3.60 -8.05 -2.61
N ALA A 38 3.84 -9.14 -1.85
CA ALA A 38 2.78 -10.05 -1.42
C ALA A 38 1.79 -9.35 -0.47
N ASN A 39 2.31 -8.61 0.51
CA ASN A 39 1.49 -7.82 1.43
C ASN A 39 0.70 -6.73 0.71
N SER A 40 1.33 -6.03 -0.23
CA SER A 40 0.66 -5.02 -1.06
C SER A 40 -0.46 -5.64 -1.90
N THR A 41 -0.22 -6.79 -2.53
CA THR A 41 -1.23 -7.52 -3.32
C THR A 41 -2.42 -7.94 -2.47
N LEU A 42 -2.19 -8.53 -1.28
CA LEU A 42 -3.27 -8.86 -0.34
C LEU A 42 -4.05 -7.62 0.09
N GLY A 43 -3.34 -6.51 0.39
CA GLY A 43 -3.96 -5.24 0.77
C GLY A 43 -4.81 -4.64 -0.34
N THR A 44 -4.40 -4.76 -1.60
CA THR A 44 -5.19 -4.33 -2.78
C THR A 44 -6.46 -5.17 -2.90
N LEU A 45 -6.36 -6.50 -2.81
CA LEU A 45 -7.51 -7.40 -2.85
C LEU A 45 -8.50 -7.19 -1.69
N ASP A 46 -8.01 -6.79 -0.53
CA ASP A 46 -8.83 -6.49 0.64
C ASP A 46 -9.63 -5.17 0.46
N ARG A 47 -9.01 -4.13 -0.12
CA ARG A 47 -9.64 -2.81 -0.32
C ARG A 47 -10.52 -2.74 -1.55
N GLU A 48 -10.08 -3.32 -2.66
CA GLU A 48 -10.67 -3.11 -3.99
C GLU A 48 -11.50 -4.30 -4.44
N GLY A 49 -11.38 -5.44 -3.72
CA GLY A 49 -12.11 -6.66 -4.06
C GLY A 49 -11.38 -7.54 -5.08
N PRO A 50 -12.09 -8.50 -5.68
CA PRO A 50 -11.53 -9.44 -6.64
C PRO A 50 -10.96 -8.74 -7.88
N ALA A 51 -9.77 -9.17 -8.33
CA ALA A 51 -9.08 -8.55 -9.45
C ALA A 51 -8.43 -9.58 -10.39
N ARG A 52 -8.25 -9.24 -11.66
CA ARG A 52 -7.48 -10.02 -12.63
C ARG A 52 -5.98 -9.97 -12.29
N VAL A 53 -5.25 -11.05 -12.57
CA VAL A 53 -3.78 -11.10 -12.35
C VAL A 53 -3.06 -9.98 -13.09
N THR A 54 -3.54 -9.62 -14.29
CA THR A 54 -3.00 -8.50 -15.08
C THR A 54 -3.14 -7.16 -14.37
N ALA A 55 -4.30 -6.88 -13.77
CA ALA A 55 -4.55 -5.67 -13.00
C ALA A 55 -3.67 -5.60 -11.74
N LEU A 56 -3.52 -6.73 -11.03
CA LEU A 56 -2.62 -6.83 -9.87
C LEU A 56 -1.15 -6.61 -10.27
N ALA A 57 -0.73 -7.12 -11.43
CA ALA A 57 0.62 -6.93 -11.96
C ALA A 57 0.90 -5.45 -12.25
N ALA A 58 -0.04 -4.78 -12.91
CA ALA A 58 0.04 -3.34 -13.19
C ALA A 58 0.09 -2.51 -11.89
N ALA A 59 -0.82 -2.78 -10.96
CA ALA A 59 -0.86 -2.07 -9.66
C ALA A 59 0.43 -2.23 -8.85
N ALA A 60 1.07 -3.41 -8.92
CA ALA A 60 2.33 -3.69 -8.23
C ALA A 60 3.57 -3.29 -9.03
N SER A 61 3.42 -2.78 -10.27
CA SER A 61 4.52 -2.45 -11.19
C SER A 61 5.50 -3.60 -11.42
N ILE A 62 4.98 -4.83 -11.54
CA ILE A 62 5.78 -6.04 -11.84
C ILE A 62 5.23 -6.76 -13.07
N GLY A 63 6.07 -7.60 -13.69
CA GLY A 63 5.65 -8.41 -14.83
C GLY A 63 4.55 -9.42 -14.48
N GLN A 64 3.64 -9.68 -15.44
CA GLN A 64 2.55 -10.65 -15.27
C GLN A 64 3.03 -12.06 -14.87
N PRO A 65 4.14 -12.61 -15.40
CA PRO A 65 4.66 -13.91 -14.95
C PRO A 65 5.00 -13.92 -13.45
N ALA A 66 5.68 -12.88 -12.95
CA ALA A 66 6.04 -12.74 -11.54
C ALA A 66 4.79 -12.63 -10.64
N MET A 67 3.78 -11.87 -11.07
CA MET A 67 2.51 -11.80 -10.35
C MET A 67 1.78 -13.14 -10.37
N THR A 68 1.82 -13.88 -11.46
CA THR A 68 1.21 -15.21 -11.55
C THR A 68 1.84 -16.18 -10.54
N GLU A 69 3.16 -16.20 -10.44
CA GLU A 69 3.88 -17.01 -9.44
C GLU A 69 3.55 -16.59 -8.02
N LEU A 70 3.49 -15.29 -7.77
CA LEU A 70 3.10 -14.73 -6.47
C LEU A 70 1.70 -15.20 -6.07
N VAL A 71 0.71 -15.06 -6.96
CA VAL A 71 -0.67 -15.49 -6.72
C VAL A 71 -0.75 -17.00 -6.48
N GLN A 72 0.00 -17.81 -7.23
CA GLN A 72 0.06 -19.24 -6.98
C GLN A 72 0.64 -19.59 -5.61
N ARG A 73 1.68 -18.87 -5.17
CA ARG A 73 2.26 -19.03 -3.84
C ARG A 73 1.26 -18.65 -2.74
N LEU A 74 0.59 -17.50 -2.87
CA LEU A 74 -0.43 -17.06 -1.92
C LEU A 74 -1.62 -18.04 -1.87
N LYS A 75 -2.02 -18.60 -3.03
CA LYS A 75 -3.05 -19.64 -3.10
C LYS A 75 -2.64 -20.93 -2.37
N ARG A 76 -1.39 -21.38 -2.52
CA ARG A 76 -0.89 -22.55 -1.76
C ARG A 76 -0.87 -22.31 -0.25
N GLN A 77 -0.69 -21.07 0.18
CA GLN A 77 -0.78 -20.66 1.58
C GLN A 77 -2.22 -20.44 2.06
N GLY A 78 -3.23 -20.60 1.20
CA GLY A 78 -4.63 -20.41 1.54
C GLY A 78 -5.05 -18.95 1.71
N LEU A 79 -4.20 -17.97 1.34
CA LEU A 79 -4.43 -16.54 1.57
C LEU A 79 -5.27 -15.89 0.46
N VAL A 80 -5.27 -16.48 -0.72
CA VAL A 80 -6.12 -16.06 -1.85
C VAL A 80 -6.78 -17.27 -2.49
N THR A 81 -7.89 -17.04 -3.19
CA THR A 81 -8.54 -18.05 -4.03
C THR A 81 -8.92 -17.45 -5.38
N ARG A 82 -9.41 -18.28 -6.30
CA ARG A 82 -9.94 -17.85 -7.58
C ARG A 82 -11.45 -17.96 -7.56
N VAL A 83 -12.10 -16.97 -8.15
CA VAL A 83 -13.54 -16.94 -8.40
C VAL A 83 -13.79 -16.63 -9.86
N ASP A 84 -14.94 -17.04 -10.39
CA ASP A 84 -15.31 -16.75 -11.77
C ASP A 84 -15.51 -15.24 -11.94
N ASP A 85 -15.13 -14.71 -13.09
CA ASP A 85 -15.38 -13.32 -13.45
C ASP A 85 -16.86 -13.21 -13.92
N PRO A 86 -17.71 -12.43 -13.23
CA PRO A 86 -19.12 -12.29 -13.62
C PRO A 86 -19.31 -11.67 -15.03
N GLY A 87 -18.33 -10.93 -15.51
CA GLY A 87 -18.35 -10.26 -16.82
C GLY A 87 -17.72 -11.09 -17.94
N ASP A 88 -16.97 -12.13 -17.63
CA ASP A 88 -16.26 -12.96 -18.62
C ASP A 88 -16.07 -14.38 -18.06
N GLY A 89 -16.99 -15.27 -18.37
CA GLY A 89 -16.97 -16.66 -17.86
C GLY A 89 -15.75 -17.49 -18.29
N ARG A 90 -14.80 -16.93 -19.06
CA ARG A 90 -13.53 -17.54 -19.42
C ARG A 90 -12.38 -17.02 -18.58
N ALA A 91 -12.59 -15.96 -17.81
CA ALA A 91 -11.58 -15.33 -16.95
C ALA A 91 -11.82 -15.67 -15.48
N ALA A 92 -10.75 -15.74 -14.72
CA ALA A 92 -10.81 -15.94 -13.28
C ALA A 92 -10.25 -14.70 -12.57
N LEU A 93 -10.97 -14.25 -11.55
CA LEU A 93 -10.50 -13.22 -10.63
C LEU A 93 -9.81 -13.86 -9.43
N VAL A 94 -8.82 -13.18 -8.89
CA VAL A 94 -8.18 -13.51 -7.61
C VAL A 94 -8.90 -12.72 -6.53
N THR A 95 -9.24 -13.39 -5.44
CA THR A 95 -9.83 -12.75 -4.26
C THR A 95 -9.11 -13.19 -2.98
N ILE A 96 -9.09 -12.32 -1.98
CA ILE A 96 -8.53 -12.63 -0.67
C ILE A 96 -9.47 -13.56 0.09
N THR A 97 -8.93 -14.50 0.86
CA THR A 97 -9.70 -15.38 1.75
C THR A 97 -9.80 -14.76 3.15
N ASP A 98 -10.64 -15.35 4.01
CA ASP A 98 -10.72 -14.94 5.42
C ASP A 98 -9.38 -15.14 6.14
N ALA A 99 -8.63 -16.20 5.80
CA ALA A 99 -7.27 -16.40 6.31
C ALA A 99 -6.31 -15.28 5.86
N GLY A 100 -6.45 -14.81 4.61
CA GLY A 100 -5.68 -13.68 4.09
C GLY A 100 -6.01 -12.38 4.81
N ARG A 101 -7.31 -12.11 5.08
CA ARG A 101 -7.75 -10.95 5.87
C ARG A 101 -7.24 -11.00 7.30
N ALA A 102 -7.39 -12.16 7.96
CA ALA A 102 -6.90 -12.36 9.32
C ALA A 102 -5.39 -12.08 9.41
N LEU A 103 -4.60 -12.57 8.45
CA LEU A 103 -3.17 -12.29 8.39
C LEU A 103 -2.87 -10.78 8.27
N LEU A 104 -3.60 -10.06 7.42
CA LEU A 104 -3.44 -8.60 7.31
C LEU A 104 -3.79 -7.87 8.62
N ASP A 105 -4.84 -8.31 9.31
CA ASP A 105 -5.27 -7.71 10.56
C ASP A 105 -4.29 -7.98 11.70
N ASP A 106 -3.74 -9.19 11.78
CA ASP A 106 -2.67 -9.52 12.72
C ASP A 106 -1.43 -8.65 12.48
N GLN A 107 -1.03 -8.49 11.21
CA GLN A 107 0.08 -7.59 10.86
C GLN A 107 -0.18 -6.13 11.21
N ARG A 108 -1.42 -5.65 11.01
CA ARG A 108 -1.82 -4.28 11.39
C ARG A 108 -1.75 -4.12 12.92
N ARG A 109 -2.17 -5.14 13.66
CA ARG A 109 -2.13 -5.16 15.13
C ARG A 109 -0.69 -5.12 15.63
N ASP A 110 0.15 -6.04 15.17
CA ASP A 110 1.57 -6.10 15.53
C ASP A 110 2.31 -4.77 15.28
N ARG A 111 2.02 -4.11 14.14
CA ARG A 111 2.62 -2.79 13.86
C ARG A 111 2.13 -1.71 14.82
N ARG A 112 0.84 -1.71 15.15
CA ARG A 112 0.27 -0.75 16.10
C ARG A 112 0.84 -0.94 17.49
N ASP A 113 0.98 -2.18 17.94
CA ASP A 113 1.51 -2.50 19.26
C ASP A 113 2.98 -2.05 19.38
N ARG A 114 3.80 -2.33 18.36
CA ARG A 114 5.20 -1.82 18.32
C ARG A 114 5.27 -0.30 18.30
N LEU A 115 4.40 0.36 17.55
CA LEU A 115 4.35 1.82 17.55
C LEU A 115 3.91 2.35 18.92
N ALA A 116 2.91 1.74 19.54
CA ALA A 116 2.47 2.11 20.87
C ALA A 116 3.60 1.98 21.92
N GLU A 117 4.38 0.89 21.86
CA GLU A 117 5.58 0.74 22.70
C GLU A 117 6.58 1.88 22.49
N LEU A 118 6.86 2.27 21.23
CA LEU A 118 7.76 3.38 20.94
C LEU A 118 7.21 4.71 21.48
N PHE A 119 5.90 4.92 21.42
CA PHE A 119 5.26 6.12 21.95
C PHE A 119 5.40 6.24 23.47
N THR A 120 5.41 5.13 24.23
CA THR A 120 5.61 5.18 25.68
C THR A 120 6.99 5.69 26.10
N ALA A 121 7.97 5.69 25.20
CA ALA A 121 9.31 6.20 25.45
C ALA A 121 9.47 7.70 25.13
N LEU A 122 8.44 8.35 24.57
CA LEU A 122 8.48 9.77 24.24
C LEU A 122 8.22 10.64 25.50
N PRO A 123 8.88 11.80 25.62
CA PRO A 123 8.45 12.86 26.52
C PRO A 123 7.01 13.30 26.17
N ALA A 124 6.24 13.72 27.17
CA ALA A 124 4.81 14.03 27.00
C ALA A 124 4.55 15.15 25.98
N ASP A 125 5.42 16.14 25.88
CA ASP A 125 5.35 17.23 24.92
C ASP A 125 5.65 16.77 23.48
N GLU A 126 6.57 15.83 23.30
CA GLU A 126 6.86 15.22 22.00
C GLU A 126 5.72 14.30 21.56
N GLU A 127 5.14 13.51 22.46
CA GLU A 127 3.97 12.67 22.20
C GLU A 127 2.78 13.50 21.70
N VAL A 128 2.46 14.60 22.40
CA VAL A 128 1.39 15.53 22.01
C VAL A 128 1.70 16.15 20.65
N THR A 129 2.93 16.60 20.44
CA THR A 129 3.35 17.23 19.19
C THR A 129 3.22 16.26 18.00
N LEU A 130 3.71 15.03 18.15
CA LEU A 130 3.65 14.01 17.11
C LEU A 130 2.19 13.60 16.83
N THR A 131 1.38 13.46 17.86
CA THR A 131 -0.05 13.13 17.72
C THR A 131 -0.79 14.19 16.93
N LEU A 132 -0.60 15.47 17.25
CA LEU A 132 -1.19 16.58 16.51
C LEU A 132 -0.68 16.66 15.06
N ALA A 133 0.63 16.51 14.86
CA ALA A 133 1.23 16.50 13.53
C ALA A 133 0.63 15.39 12.65
N MET A 134 0.47 14.18 13.18
CA MET A 134 -0.12 13.06 12.45
C MET A 134 -1.61 13.24 12.19
N HIS A 135 -2.34 13.83 13.14
CA HIS A 135 -3.76 14.13 12.94
C HIS A 135 -3.99 15.07 11.75
N VAL A 136 -3.13 16.06 11.57
CA VAL A 136 -3.20 17.03 10.46
C VAL A 136 -2.62 16.45 9.17
N ALA A 137 -1.46 15.79 9.23
CA ALA A 137 -0.73 15.35 8.04
C ALA A 137 -1.38 14.13 7.35
N LEU A 138 -1.90 13.16 8.13
CA LEU A 138 -2.38 11.90 7.57
C LEU A 138 -3.51 12.02 6.54
N PRO A 139 -4.56 12.87 6.72
CA PRO A 139 -5.58 13.07 5.69
C PRO A 139 -5.01 13.66 4.39
N ILE A 140 -4.02 14.55 4.51
CA ILE A 140 -3.36 15.19 3.36
C ILE A 140 -2.52 14.16 2.61
N ILE A 141 -1.74 13.34 3.33
CA ILE A 141 -0.91 12.27 2.75
C ILE A 141 -1.78 11.25 2.01
N ARG A 142 -2.91 10.82 2.61
CA ARG A 142 -3.86 9.91 1.96
C ARG A 142 -4.36 10.46 0.64
N ARG A 143 -4.85 11.70 0.65
CA ARG A 143 -5.33 12.35 -0.57
C ARG A 143 -4.24 12.43 -1.65
N LEU A 144 -3.01 12.80 -1.30
CA LEU A 144 -1.89 12.87 -2.26
C LEU A 144 -1.60 11.51 -2.90
N ILE A 145 -1.70 10.43 -2.13
CA ILE A 145 -1.46 9.07 -2.63
C ILE A 145 -2.62 8.62 -3.53
N ASP A 146 -3.86 8.88 -3.12
CA ASP A 146 -5.06 8.52 -3.89
C ASP A 146 -5.07 9.26 -5.24
N ASP A 147 -4.79 10.57 -5.26
CA ASP A 147 -4.68 11.38 -6.48
C ASP A 147 -3.58 10.85 -7.41
N ALA A 148 -2.42 10.47 -6.87
CA ALA A 148 -1.32 9.90 -7.64
C ALA A 148 -1.66 8.53 -8.24
N GLN A 149 -2.44 7.70 -7.56
CA GLN A 149 -2.90 6.40 -8.06
C GLN A 149 -3.92 6.58 -9.19
N GLN A 150 -4.87 7.50 -9.05
CA GLN A 150 -5.86 7.80 -10.09
C GLN A 150 -5.19 8.31 -11.37
N SER A 151 -4.21 9.19 -11.25
CA SER A 151 -3.45 9.73 -12.39
C SER A 151 -2.69 8.63 -13.16
N ARG A 152 -2.14 7.63 -12.48
CA ARG A 152 -1.46 6.48 -13.12
C ARG A 152 -2.44 5.61 -13.90
N THR A 153 -3.62 5.36 -13.37
CA THR A 153 -4.65 4.53 -14.02
C THR A 153 -5.19 5.20 -15.29
N GLN A 154 -5.26 6.53 -15.32
CA GLN A 154 -5.70 7.30 -16.48
C GLN A 154 -4.65 7.32 -17.61
N THR A 155 -3.37 7.38 -17.27
CA THR A 155 -2.28 7.42 -18.27
C THR A 155 -2.09 6.08 -18.98
N ASP A 156 -2.36 4.96 -18.30
CA ASP A 156 -2.24 3.60 -18.87
C ASP A 156 -3.42 3.23 -19.77
N GLY A 157 -4.56 3.94 -19.65
CA GLY A 157 -5.75 3.75 -20.49
C GLY A 157 -5.72 4.51 -21.82
N ASP A 158 -4.79 5.44 -22.01
CA ASP A 158 -4.79 6.39 -23.14
C ASP A 158 -3.60 6.20 -24.10
N ILE A 159 -2.95 5.01 -24.12
CA ILE A 159 -1.98 4.66 -25.15
C ILE A 159 -2.73 4.12 -26.37
N PRO A 160 -2.90 4.88 -27.44
CA PRO A 160 -3.56 4.39 -28.65
C PRO A 160 -2.69 3.32 -29.29
N ILE A 161 -3.27 2.14 -29.49
CA ILE A 161 -2.68 0.95 -30.12
C ILE A 161 -2.12 1.23 -31.56
N SER A 162 -2.29 2.44 -32.09
CA SER A 162 -1.89 2.80 -33.44
C SER A 162 -0.40 3.10 -33.63
N GLN A 163 0.43 3.13 -32.57
CA GLN A 163 1.87 3.45 -32.69
C GLN A 163 2.83 2.26 -32.52
N LEU A 164 2.33 1.02 -32.41
CA LEU A 164 3.15 -0.20 -32.31
C LEU A 164 3.31 -0.97 -33.62
N ARG A 165 3.10 -0.32 -34.76
CA ARG A 165 3.42 -0.90 -36.08
C ARG A 165 4.38 0.01 -36.84
N THR A 166 5.66 -0.17 -36.61
CA THR A 166 6.72 0.04 -37.61
C THR A 166 7.88 -0.89 -37.29
#